data_8403558002d5ad3adf01566d0dbbe3b9
#
_entry.id   8403558002d5ad3adf01566d0dbbe3b9
#
_cell.length_a   1.000
_cell.length_b   1.000
_cell.length_c   1.000
_cell.angle_alpha   90.00
_cell.angle_beta   90.00
_cell.angle_gamma   90.00
#
_symmetry.space_group_name_H-M   'P 1'
#
loop_
_entity.id
_entity.type
_entity.pdbx_description
1 polymer ?
#
loop_
_entity_poly.entity_id
_entity_poly.type
_entity_poly.pdbx_seq_one_letter_code
_entity_poly.pdbx_strand_id
1 'polypeptide(L)'
;MNYPQTLLKMLSGKQMAAGFAGLTFGLLSITAQAVTVTDVAGRTITVPDDVQRVVLGEGRLFFALSLLEGQKPFDRIVGWQGDFRKLDPQTYATYRAKFPQIDNIPLIGTTSADTISPEKVLTLNPQLAIFGLSGHGPGKSSELVKQLQNAGVPVVFVDFRTSPLKNTLPSMELLGKVLNREKQAQDYIRFYQDNIRRVTDVTKEIPQQDKPKVFIELRASTADECCRSAGNGNMGDFIDLAGGVNIARPLLPGALGQVNLEKVIAAQPDVYLVSGGANPPKAGDTLPSGLVLGAQTTPQQASASLKPLLARKGINTLKAVEEGRSFGIWHNYYNSPYNVLAVQLFAKAFYPQKFADLDPQQTQKQLYKQFLAVEPTGTYWTE
;
A
#
# COMPACT_ATOMS: atom_id res chain seq x y z
N MET A 1 -36.99 28.72 -96.80
CA MET A 1 -36.14 29.60 -97.71
C MET A 1 -34.78 29.63 -97.10
N ASN A 2 -33.88 29.16 -97.89
CA ASN A 2 -32.42 29.44 -97.98
C ASN A 2 -31.49 29.32 -96.81
N TYR A 3 -30.72 28.30 -96.95
CA TYR A 3 -29.31 28.21 -96.56
C TYR A 3 -28.43 29.32 -97.22
N PRO A 4 -27.21 29.64 -96.76
CA PRO A 4 -26.03 28.81 -96.93
C PRO A 4 -25.04 28.87 -95.78
N GLN A 5 -24.34 27.83 -95.46
CA GLN A 5 -23.00 27.27 -95.76
C GLN A 5 -21.77 28.18 -95.50
N THR A 6 -20.82 27.55 -94.84
CA THR A 6 -19.34 27.56 -94.93
C THR A 6 -18.60 28.52 -94.00
N LEU A 7 -17.66 28.11 -93.19
CA LEU A 7 -16.34 27.59 -93.49
C LEU A 7 -15.54 27.08 -92.25
N LEU A 8 -14.89 26.00 -92.49
CA LEU A 8 -13.81 25.38 -91.73
C LEU A 8 -12.66 26.35 -91.39
N LYS A 9 -12.13 26.29 -90.17
CA LYS A 9 -10.70 26.35 -89.93
C LYS A 9 -10.26 25.68 -88.60
N MET A 10 -9.39 24.74 -88.77
CA MET A 10 -8.53 24.10 -87.75
C MET A 10 -7.74 25.08 -86.94
N LEU A 11 -7.55 24.76 -85.61
CA LEU A 11 -6.27 24.90 -84.98
C LEU A 11 -6.26 24.18 -83.61
N SER A 12 -5.47 23.17 -83.63
CA SER A 12 -4.56 22.59 -82.60
C SER A 12 -4.94 22.69 -81.10
N GLY A 13 -5.08 21.61 -80.55
CA GLY A 13 -4.70 20.96 -79.31
C GLY A 13 -4.08 21.73 -78.15
N LYS A 14 -4.70 21.53 -76.99
CA LYS A 14 -3.99 21.35 -75.75
C LYS A 14 -4.92 20.55 -74.83
N GLN A 15 -4.53 19.31 -74.57
CA GLN A 15 -5.13 18.47 -73.56
C GLN A 15 -4.83 19.07 -72.21
N MET A 16 -5.87 19.51 -71.46
CA MET A 16 -5.77 19.72 -70.03
C MET A 16 -6.11 18.38 -69.36
N ALA A 17 -5.04 17.70 -68.83
CA ALA A 17 -5.17 16.62 -67.91
C ALA A 17 -5.62 17.21 -66.56
N ALA A 18 -6.90 16.98 -66.18
CA ALA A 18 -7.38 17.22 -64.84
C ALA A 18 -6.78 16.17 -63.91
N GLY A 19 -5.72 16.56 -63.17
CA GLY A 19 -5.14 15.75 -62.13
C GLY A 19 -6.11 15.68 -60.92
N PHE A 20 -6.73 14.52 -60.73
CA PHE A 20 -7.40 14.15 -59.48
C PHE A 20 -6.32 13.91 -58.43
N ALA A 21 -5.98 14.94 -57.62
CA ALA A 21 -5.19 14.77 -56.44
C ALA A 21 -6.07 14.06 -55.39
N GLY A 22 -6.00 12.75 -55.34
CA GLY A 22 -6.56 11.95 -54.28
C GLY A 22 -5.87 12.26 -52.98
N LEU A 23 -6.48 13.06 -52.09
CA LEU A 23 -6.09 13.14 -50.69
C LEU A 23 -6.38 11.78 -50.06
N THR A 24 -5.36 10.91 -50.01
CA THR A 24 -5.34 9.77 -49.12
C THR A 24 -5.18 10.30 -47.70
N PHE A 25 -6.28 10.46 -47.00
CA PHE A 25 -6.28 10.57 -45.54
C PHE A 25 -5.74 9.22 -45.00
N GLY A 26 -4.45 9.19 -44.74
CA GLY A 26 -3.84 8.12 -43.95
C GLY A 26 -4.46 8.17 -42.56
N LEU A 27 -5.38 7.26 -42.30
CA LEU A 27 -5.78 6.89 -40.94
C LEU A 27 -4.51 6.39 -40.23
N LEU A 28 -3.81 7.28 -39.55
CA LEU A 28 -2.84 6.91 -38.53
C LEU A 28 -3.64 6.16 -37.47
N SER A 29 -3.72 4.83 -37.61
CA SER A 29 -4.11 3.94 -36.53
C SER A 29 -3.09 4.16 -35.43
N ILE A 30 -3.42 4.98 -34.43
CA ILE A 30 -2.72 5.04 -33.17
C ILE A 30 -2.93 3.66 -32.58
N THR A 31 -2.01 2.74 -32.81
CA THR A 31 -1.98 1.46 -32.08
C THR A 31 -1.76 1.87 -30.62
N ALA A 32 -2.81 1.76 -29.83
CA ALA A 32 -2.67 1.85 -28.39
C ALA A 32 -1.62 0.82 -27.98
N GLN A 33 -0.43 1.29 -27.64
CA GLN A 33 0.62 0.43 -27.09
C GLN A 33 0.07 -0.12 -25.79
N ALA A 34 0.29 -1.40 -25.54
CA ALA A 34 -0.12 -2.07 -24.33
C ALA A 34 1.09 -2.77 -23.73
N VAL A 35 1.23 -2.67 -22.41
CA VAL A 35 2.31 -3.31 -21.68
C VAL A 35 1.81 -4.65 -21.11
N THR A 36 2.57 -5.72 -21.32
CA THR A 36 2.30 -7.03 -20.72
C THR A 36 3.17 -7.20 -19.48
N VAL A 37 2.53 -7.48 -18.35
CA VAL A 37 3.17 -7.61 -17.04
C VAL A 37 2.77 -8.91 -16.36
N THR A 38 3.59 -9.37 -15.42
CA THR A 38 3.22 -10.47 -14.50
C THR A 38 3.00 -9.84 -13.11
N ASP A 39 1.82 -10.07 -12.53
CA ASP A 39 1.51 -9.57 -11.19
C ASP A 39 2.01 -10.50 -10.07
N VAL A 40 1.88 -10.06 -8.81
CA VAL A 40 2.34 -10.85 -7.65
C VAL A 40 1.50 -12.11 -7.39
N ALA A 41 0.34 -12.25 -8.06
CA ALA A 41 -0.44 -13.49 -8.07
C ALA A 41 0.05 -14.49 -9.14
N GLY A 42 1.09 -14.13 -9.92
CA GLY A 42 1.66 -14.96 -10.98
C GLY A 42 0.86 -14.96 -12.29
N ARG A 43 -0.05 -13.97 -12.48
CA ARG A 43 -0.87 -13.87 -13.69
C ARG A 43 -0.22 -12.92 -14.69
N THR A 44 -0.31 -13.25 -15.96
CA THR A 44 0.11 -12.39 -17.07
C THR A 44 -1.08 -11.54 -17.52
N ILE A 45 -0.94 -10.21 -17.50
CA ILE A 45 -1.99 -9.24 -17.82
C ILE A 45 -1.46 -8.24 -18.84
N THR A 46 -2.29 -7.89 -19.81
CA THR A 46 -2.03 -6.80 -20.75
C THR A 46 -2.79 -5.56 -20.28
N VAL A 47 -2.07 -4.47 -20.09
CA VAL A 47 -2.58 -3.18 -19.57
C VAL A 47 -2.34 -2.10 -20.63
N PRO A 48 -3.27 -1.15 -20.86
CA PRO A 48 -3.03 -0.01 -21.73
C PRO A 48 -1.78 0.77 -21.32
N ASP A 49 -1.02 1.31 -22.28
CA ASP A 49 0.23 2.02 -22.02
C ASP A 49 0.02 3.35 -21.25
N ASP A 50 -1.07 4.05 -21.48
CA ASP A 50 -1.39 5.32 -20.83
C ASP A 50 -2.60 5.21 -19.89
N VAL A 51 -2.38 4.64 -18.70
CA VAL A 51 -3.41 4.49 -17.68
C VAL A 51 -3.60 5.80 -16.93
N GLN A 52 -4.75 6.45 -17.11
CA GLN A 52 -5.15 7.69 -16.43
C GLN A 52 -6.32 7.47 -15.45
N ARG A 53 -6.97 6.32 -15.47
CA ARG A 53 -8.19 6.03 -14.70
C ARG A 53 -8.04 4.71 -13.94
N VAL A 54 -7.77 4.83 -12.64
CA VAL A 54 -7.47 3.68 -11.77
C VAL A 54 -8.55 3.54 -10.70
N VAL A 55 -9.00 2.32 -10.46
CA VAL A 55 -9.81 1.95 -9.31
C VAL A 55 -8.96 1.14 -8.32
N LEU A 56 -9.06 1.49 -7.02
CA LEU A 56 -8.38 0.77 -5.94
C LEU A 56 -9.37 -0.13 -5.19
N GLY A 57 -9.09 -1.42 -5.16
CA GLY A 57 -9.88 -2.42 -4.42
C GLY A 57 -9.78 -2.27 -2.89
N GLU A 58 -8.73 -1.63 -2.41
CA GLU A 58 -8.59 -1.10 -1.05
C GLU A 58 -8.10 0.35 -1.15
N GLY A 59 -8.76 1.28 -0.42
CA GLY A 59 -8.34 2.69 -0.43
C GLY A 59 -6.93 2.89 0.12
N ARG A 60 -6.45 2.02 1.03
CA ARG A 60 -5.08 2.08 1.57
C ARG A 60 -3.99 1.66 0.59
N LEU A 61 -4.31 1.07 -0.57
CA LEU A 61 -3.35 0.92 -1.67
C LEU A 61 -2.84 2.28 -2.18
N PHE A 62 -3.56 3.35 -1.82
CA PHE A 62 -3.11 4.72 -2.01
C PHE A 62 -1.70 4.98 -1.47
N PHE A 63 -1.27 4.32 -0.39
CA PHE A 63 0.09 4.47 0.13
C PHE A 63 1.17 4.12 -0.90
N ALA A 64 0.92 3.12 -1.74
CA ALA A 64 1.85 2.76 -2.82
C ALA A 64 1.77 3.73 -4.00
N LEU A 65 0.56 4.12 -4.40
CA LEU A 65 0.38 5.08 -5.49
C LEU A 65 0.98 6.45 -5.15
N SER A 66 0.82 6.91 -3.91
CA SER A 66 1.33 8.22 -3.46
C SER A 66 2.85 8.35 -3.61
N LEU A 67 3.60 7.25 -3.44
CA LEU A 67 5.05 7.21 -3.65
C LEU A 67 5.44 7.39 -5.13
N LEU A 68 4.59 6.96 -6.05
CA LEU A 68 4.84 7.03 -7.50
C LEU A 68 4.33 8.32 -8.12
N GLU A 69 3.20 8.84 -7.63
CA GLU A 69 2.53 10.03 -8.18
C GLU A 69 3.02 11.33 -7.53
N GLY A 70 3.74 11.26 -6.41
CA GLY A 70 4.37 12.41 -5.75
C GLY A 70 3.39 13.54 -5.46
N GLN A 71 3.57 14.70 -6.10
CA GLN A 71 2.76 15.89 -5.83
C GLN A 71 1.32 15.85 -6.37
N LYS A 72 0.95 14.81 -7.14
CA LYS A 72 -0.39 14.63 -7.72
C LYS A 72 -1.01 13.27 -7.35
N PRO A 73 -1.11 12.95 -6.04
CA PRO A 73 -1.35 11.57 -5.60
C PRO A 73 -2.74 11.04 -5.92
N PHE A 74 -3.70 11.90 -6.36
CA PHE A 74 -5.10 11.52 -6.59
C PHE A 74 -5.52 11.60 -8.05
N ASP A 75 -4.71 12.19 -8.94
CA ASP A 75 -5.14 12.55 -10.30
C ASP A 75 -5.66 11.35 -11.11
N ARG A 76 -5.14 10.15 -10.88
CA ARG A 76 -5.56 8.93 -11.59
C ARG A 76 -6.67 8.15 -10.89
N ILE A 77 -6.97 8.43 -9.62
CA ILE A 77 -7.91 7.62 -8.83
C ILE A 77 -9.33 8.06 -9.14
N VAL A 78 -10.06 7.22 -9.88
CA VAL A 78 -11.46 7.47 -10.23
C VAL A 78 -12.45 6.79 -9.29
N GLY A 79 -11.97 5.92 -8.40
CA GLY A 79 -12.78 5.27 -7.37
C GLY A 79 -11.95 4.39 -6.46
N TRP A 80 -12.36 4.21 -5.23
CA TRP A 80 -11.72 3.37 -4.24
C TRP A 80 -12.67 2.85 -3.16
N GLN A 81 -12.21 1.83 -2.44
CA GLN A 81 -12.92 1.37 -1.26
C GLN A 81 -12.75 2.36 -0.09
N GLY A 82 -13.77 2.47 0.77
CA GLY A 82 -13.81 3.45 1.86
C GLY A 82 -12.93 3.15 3.07
N ASP A 83 -12.11 2.10 3.03
CA ASP A 83 -11.27 1.65 4.14
C ASP A 83 -10.18 2.65 4.54
N PHE A 84 -9.64 3.43 3.62
CA PHE A 84 -8.65 4.46 3.95
C PHE A 84 -9.23 5.52 4.90
N ARG A 85 -10.39 6.08 4.56
CA ARG A 85 -11.06 7.08 5.40
C ARG A 85 -11.50 6.51 6.75
N LYS A 86 -11.93 5.23 6.78
CA LYS A 86 -12.48 4.60 7.99
C LYS A 86 -11.41 4.05 8.92
N LEU A 87 -10.34 3.46 8.38
CA LEU A 87 -9.31 2.76 9.17
C LEU A 87 -8.07 3.61 9.45
N ASP A 88 -7.90 4.72 8.72
CA ASP A 88 -6.83 5.69 8.94
C ASP A 88 -7.30 7.12 8.70
N PRO A 89 -8.31 7.59 9.48
CA PRO A 89 -8.91 8.90 9.28
C PRO A 89 -7.94 10.06 9.48
N GLN A 90 -6.89 9.88 10.27
CA GLN A 90 -5.89 10.93 10.55
C GLN A 90 -4.98 11.18 9.33
N THR A 91 -4.48 10.12 8.70
CA THR A 91 -3.73 10.25 7.45
C THR A 91 -4.63 10.77 6.33
N TYR A 92 -5.88 10.29 6.25
CA TYR A 92 -6.87 10.83 5.32
C TYR A 92 -7.07 12.34 5.51
N ALA A 93 -7.24 12.81 6.75
CA ALA A 93 -7.42 14.23 7.07
C ALA A 93 -6.17 15.06 6.72
N THR A 94 -4.96 14.52 6.90
CA THR A 94 -3.71 15.17 6.49
C THR A 94 -3.66 15.42 4.99
N TYR A 95 -4.02 14.41 4.18
CA TYR A 95 -4.10 14.57 2.73
C TYR A 95 -5.25 15.49 2.32
N ARG A 96 -6.42 15.38 2.95
CA ARG A 96 -7.59 16.22 2.69
C ARG A 96 -7.31 17.71 2.91
N ALA A 97 -6.50 18.06 3.90
CA ALA A 97 -6.12 19.46 4.17
C ALA A 97 -5.36 20.08 2.99
N LYS A 98 -4.57 19.31 2.26
CA LYS A 98 -3.83 19.76 1.08
C LYS A 98 -4.59 19.53 -0.23
N PHE A 99 -5.39 18.47 -0.28
CA PHE A 99 -6.12 17.98 -1.48
C PHE A 99 -7.60 17.78 -1.14
N PRO A 100 -8.40 18.84 -0.98
CA PRO A 100 -9.81 18.71 -0.58
C PRO A 100 -10.67 17.90 -1.57
N GLN A 101 -10.24 17.79 -2.84
CA GLN A 101 -10.89 16.95 -3.85
C GLN A 101 -10.91 15.45 -3.52
N ILE A 102 -10.13 14.99 -2.55
CA ILE A 102 -10.15 13.59 -2.08
C ILE A 102 -11.55 13.14 -1.65
N ASP A 103 -12.36 14.06 -1.11
CA ASP A 103 -13.74 13.79 -0.69
C ASP A 103 -14.69 13.54 -1.88
N ASN A 104 -14.30 13.96 -3.09
CA ASN A 104 -15.09 13.78 -4.31
C ASN A 104 -14.80 12.45 -5.02
N ILE A 105 -13.78 11.69 -4.59
CA ILE A 105 -13.46 10.39 -5.18
C ILE A 105 -14.56 9.40 -4.80
N PRO A 106 -15.27 8.80 -5.79
CA PRO A 106 -16.37 7.87 -5.54
C PRO A 106 -15.94 6.65 -4.72
N LEU A 107 -16.74 6.31 -3.71
CA LEU A 107 -16.57 5.06 -2.97
C LEU A 107 -17.25 3.93 -3.74
N ILE A 108 -16.48 2.91 -4.11
CA ILE A 108 -16.99 1.70 -4.79
C ILE A 108 -17.53 0.65 -3.81
N GLY A 109 -17.19 0.77 -2.54
CA GLY A 109 -17.59 -0.09 -1.43
C GLY A 109 -17.15 0.52 -0.10
N THR A 110 -17.42 -0.15 1.02
CA THR A 110 -17.05 0.32 2.36
C THR A 110 -15.68 -0.22 2.81
N THR A 111 -15.63 -1.31 3.60
CA THR A 111 -14.38 -1.85 4.16
C THR A 111 -14.21 -3.35 3.95
N SER A 112 -15.04 -3.98 3.13
CA SER A 112 -14.95 -5.41 2.80
C SER A 112 -15.28 -5.65 1.33
N ALA A 113 -14.74 -6.72 0.76
CA ALA A 113 -14.84 -7.05 -0.65
C ALA A 113 -16.30 -7.22 -1.14
N ASP A 114 -17.16 -7.78 -0.30
CA ASP A 114 -18.58 -8.01 -0.57
C ASP A 114 -19.41 -6.72 -0.68
N THR A 115 -18.86 -5.59 -0.23
CA THR A 115 -19.52 -4.27 -0.36
C THR A 115 -19.20 -3.56 -1.67
N ILE A 116 -18.31 -4.12 -2.51
CA ILE A 116 -17.93 -3.50 -3.78
C ILE A 116 -18.96 -3.86 -4.86
N SER A 117 -19.59 -2.84 -5.46
CA SER A 117 -20.51 -3.01 -6.59
C SER A 117 -19.76 -3.02 -7.92
N PRO A 118 -19.83 -4.11 -8.70
CA PRO A 118 -19.23 -4.19 -10.04
C PRO A 118 -19.79 -3.12 -10.99
N GLU A 119 -21.09 -2.89 -10.96
CA GLU A 119 -21.77 -1.90 -11.81
C GLU A 119 -21.24 -0.50 -11.51
N LYS A 120 -21.08 -0.17 -10.21
CA LYS A 120 -20.53 1.12 -9.81
C LYS A 120 -19.09 1.29 -10.27
N VAL A 121 -18.27 0.23 -10.18
CA VAL A 121 -16.89 0.26 -10.70
C VAL A 121 -16.91 0.53 -12.21
N LEU A 122 -17.73 -0.19 -12.97
CA LEU A 122 -17.79 -0.06 -14.43
C LEU A 122 -18.29 1.31 -14.88
N THR A 123 -19.24 1.96 -14.17
CA THR A 123 -19.68 3.33 -14.50
C THR A 123 -18.58 4.36 -14.37
N LEU A 124 -17.51 4.08 -13.62
CA LEU A 124 -16.35 4.95 -13.51
C LEU A 124 -15.38 4.84 -14.70
N ASN A 125 -15.66 3.96 -15.67
CA ASN A 125 -14.81 3.70 -16.84
C ASN A 125 -13.31 3.57 -16.48
N PRO A 126 -12.93 2.68 -15.57
CA PRO A 126 -11.53 2.49 -15.22
C PRO A 126 -10.75 1.84 -16.37
N GLN A 127 -9.50 2.23 -16.54
CA GLN A 127 -8.57 1.59 -17.46
C GLN A 127 -7.75 0.49 -16.78
N LEU A 128 -7.71 0.52 -15.43
CA LEU A 128 -7.00 -0.44 -14.61
C LEU A 128 -7.67 -0.55 -13.23
N ALA A 129 -7.80 -1.77 -12.72
CA ALA A 129 -8.12 -2.02 -11.33
C ALA A 129 -6.89 -2.59 -10.59
N ILE A 130 -6.54 -2.02 -9.45
CA ILE A 130 -5.43 -2.45 -8.60
C ILE A 130 -6.02 -3.02 -7.31
N PHE A 131 -5.73 -4.29 -7.05
CA PHE A 131 -6.25 -5.03 -5.90
C PHE A 131 -5.10 -5.59 -5.04
N GLY A 132 -5.34 -5.69 -3.73
CA GLY A 132 -4.44 -6.43 -2.84
C GLY A 132 -4.60 -7.95 -3.02
N LEU A 133 -3.50 -8.69 -2.93
CA LEU A 133 -3.53 -10.16 -3.00
C LEU A 133 -4.39 -10.79 -1.89
N SER A 134 -4.45 -10.11 -0.74
CA SER A 134 -5.32 -10.43 0.39
C SER A 134 -5.69 -9.15 1.13
N GLY A 135 -6.77 -9.17 1.91
CA GLY A 135 -7.14 -8.04 2.74
C GLY A 135 -8.62 -7.71 2.70
N HIS A 136 -8.92 -6.43 2.59
CA HIS A 136 -10.29 -5.91 2.57
C HIS A 136 -10.89 -5.85 1.16
N GLY A 137 -10.04 -5.95 0.14
CA GLY A 137 -10.43 -5.96 -1.26
C GLY A 137 -10.75 -7.35 -1.81
N PRO A 138 -11.16 -7.42 -3.08
CA PRO A 138 -11.52 -8.68 -3.75
C PRO A 138 -10.31 -9.58 -3.94
N GLY A 139 -10.45 -10.86 -3.60
CA GLY A 139 -9.42 -11.87 -3.87
C GLY A 139 -9.33 -12.23 -5.36
N LYS A 140 -8.24 -12.87 -5.77
CA LYS A 140 -7.93 -13.21 -7.18
C LYS A 140 -8.97 -14.06 -7.89
N SER A 141 -9.74 -14.85 -7.16
CA SER A 141 -10.80 -15.72 -7.68
C SER A 141 -12.21 -15.15 -7.50
N SER A 142 -12.34 -13.88 -7.07
CA SER A 142 -13.65 -13.27 -6.85
C SER A 142 -14.41 -13.08 -8.16
N GLU A 143 -15.74 -13.11 -8.07
CA GLU A 143 -16.61 -12.86 -9.22
C GLU A 143 -16.43 -11.44 -9.78
N LEU A 144 -16.18 -10.46 -8.92
CA LEU A 144 -15.88 -9.10 -9.35
C LEU A 144 -14.68 -9.04 -10.31
N VAL A 145 -13.59 -9.76 -10.00
CA VAL A 145 -12.41 -9.79 -10.88
C VAL A 145 -12.77 -10.31 -12.26
N LYS A 146 -13.56 -11.39 -12.33
CA LYS A 146 -14.03 -11.95 -13.62
C LYS A 146 -14.91 -10.96 -14.38
N GLN A 147 -15.83 -10.30 -13.69
CA GLN A 147 -16.74 -9.31 -14.32
C GLN A 147 -15.97 -8.11 -14.89
N LEU A 148 -14.98 -7.59 -14.17
CA LEU A 148 -14.10 -6.52 -14.66
C LEU A 148 -13.32 -6.97 -15.91
N GLN A 149 -12.72 -8.16 -15.88
CA GLN A 149 -11.97 -8.71 -16.99
C GLN A 149 -12.86 -8.94 -18.22
N ASN A 150 -14.09 -9.47 -18.05
CA ASN A 150 -15.06 -9.66 -19.12
C ASN A 150 -15.52 -8.31 -19.72
N ALA A 151 -15.52 -7.24 -18.94
CA ALA A 151 -15.79 -5.88 -19.40
C ALA A 151 -14.56 -5.19 -20.02
N GLY A 152 -13.43 -5.88 -20.17
CA GLY A 152 -12.20 -5.35 -20.76
C GLY A 152 -11.37 -4.49 -19.80
N VAL A 153 -11.66 -4.49 -18.49
CA VAL A 153 -10.87 -3.80 -17.46
C VAL A 153 -9.80 -4.73 -16.92
N PRO A 154 -8.52 -4.49 -17.20
CA PRO A 154 -7.44 -5.29 -16.62
C PRO A 154 -7.38 -5.13 -15.10
N VAL A 155 -7.08 -6.24 -14.40
CA VAL A 155 -6.93 -6.26 -12.95
C VAL A 155 -5.53 -6.77 -12.62
N VAL A 156 -4.76 -5.99 -11.86
CA VAL A 156 -3.45 -6.38 -11.33
C VAL A 156 -3.51 -6.54 -9.81
N PHE A 157 -2.76 -7.54 -9.30
CA PHE A 157 -2.61 -7.75 -7.86
C PHE A 157 -1.24 -7.28 -7.37
N VAL A 158 -1.26 -6.60 -6.23
CA VAL A 158 -0.08 -6.20 -5.45
C VAL A 158 -0.16 -6.79 -4.05
N ASP A 159 0.97 -6.91 -3.35
CA ASP A 159 0.98 -7.42 -1.98
C ASP A 159 2.00 -6.69 -1.12
N PHE A 160 1.48 -5.97 -0.14
CA PHE A 160 2.24 -5.33 0.93
C PHE A 160 1.90 -5.95 2.30
N ARG A 161 1.08 -7.01 2.31
CA ARG A 161 0.42 -7.52 3.51
C ARG A 161 0.76 -8.96 3.86
N THR A 162 0.61 -9.89 2.90
CA THR A 162 0.75 -11.34 3.18
C THR A 162 2.21 -11.72 3.28
N SER A 163 3.00 -11.36 2.27
CA SER A 163 4.43 -11.60 2.20
C SER A 163 5.17 -10.30 1.86
N PRO A 164 5.13 -9.30 2.76
CA PRO A 164 5.56 -7.94 2.44
C PRO A 164 7.04 -7.86 2.05
N LEU A 165 7.92 -8.60 2.71
CA LEU A 165 9.35 -8.58 2.38
C LEU A 165 9.65 -9.18 1.01
N LYS A 166 8.84 -10.14 0.57
CA LYS A 166 8.96 -10.76 -0.76
C LYS A 166 8.35 -9.89 -1.85
N ASN A 167 7.19 -9.29 -1.57
CA ASN A 167 6.31 -8.74 -2.61
C ASN A 167 6.29 -7.20 -2.68
N THR A 168 6.83 -6.47 -1.68
CA THR A 168 6.84 -5.00 -1.71
C THR A 168 7.56 -4.46 -2.95
N LEU A 169 8.79 -4.91 -3.21
CA LEU A 169 9.55 -4.41 -4.36
C LEU A 169 8.96 -4.85 -5.70
N PRO A 170 8.58 -6.13 -5.92
CA PRO A 170 7.86 -6.54 -7.13
C PRO A 170 6.55 -5.79 -7.35
N SER A 171 5.79 -5.49 -6.28
CA SER A 171 4.56 -4.69 -6.39
C SER A 171 4.84 -3.25 -6.82
N MET A 172 5.87 -2.62 -6.28
CA MET A 172 6.26 -1.26 -6.67
C MET A 172 6.80 -1.20 -8.11
N GLU A 173 7.58 -2.20 -8.53
CA GLU A 173 8.05 -2.32 -9.91
C GLU A 173 6.88 -2.51 -10.88
N LEU A 174 5.93 -3.40 -10.55
CA LEU A 174 4.71 -3.61 -11.32
C LEU A 174 3.91 -2.31 -11.48
N LEU A 175 3.65 -1.61 -10.37
CA LEU A 175 2.93 -0.34 -10.39
C LEU A 175 3.67 0.71 -11.21
N GLY A 176 4.99 0.79 -11.09
CA GLY A 176 5.81 1.66 -11.92
C GLY A 176 5.58 1.43 -13.42
N LYS A 177 5.60 0.16 -13.86
CA LYS A 177 5.39 -0.22 -15.26
C LYS A 177 3.99 0.12 -15.76
N VAL A 178 2.94 -0.28 -15.02
CA VAL A 178 1.55 -0.09 -15.48
C VAL A 178 1.06 1.36 -15.37
N LEU A 179 1.76 2.23 -14.64
CA LEU A 179 1.43 3.64 -14.47
C LEU A 179 2.39 4.59 -15.19
N ASN A 180 3.38 4.08 -15.94
CA ASN A 180 4.46 4.85 -16.55
C ASN A 180 5.19 5.72 -15.51
N ARG A 181 5.58 5.07 -14.39
CA ARG A 181 6.30 5.65 -13.24
C ARG A 181 7.53 4.81 -12.87
N GLU A 182 8.18 4.20 -13.87
CA GLU A 182 9.32 3.29 -13.65
C GLU A 182 10.46 3.99 -12.92
N LYS A 183 10.73 5.25 -13.30
CA LYS A 183 11.79 6.04 -12.64
C LYS A 183 11.48 6.21 -11.15
N GLN A 184 10.25 6.61 -10.81
CA GLN A 184 9.83 6.81 -9.42
C GLN A 184 9.85 5.50 -8.65
N ALA A 185 9.42 4.40 -9.26
CA ALA A 185 9.49 3.07 -8.69
C ALA A 185 10.95 2.66 -8.40
N GLN A 186 11.86 2.86 -9.34
CA GLN A 186 13.28 2.55 -9.16
C GLN A 186 13.95 3.44 -8.10
N ASP A 187 13.59 4.73 -8.03
CA ASP A 187 14.07 5.64 -6.97
C ASP A 187 13.62 5.13 -5.58
N TYR A 188 12.35 4.74 -5.46
CA TYR A 188 11.82 4.15 -4.22
C TYR A 188 12.47 2.78 -3.89
N ILE A 189 12.65 1.91 -4.88
CA ILE A 189 13.28 0.58 -4.71
C ILE A 189 14.71 0.75 -4.16
N ARG A 190 15.49 1.69 -4.70
CA ARG A 190 16.83 2.00 -4.17
C ARG A 190 16.75 2.49 -2.73
N PHE A 191 15.89 3.46 -2.45
CA PHE A 191 15.67 3.95 -1.09
C PHE A 191 15.34 2.82 -0.11
N TYR A 192 14.41 1.94 -0.50
CA TYR A 192 14.01 0.79 0.32
C TYR A 192 15.19 -0.16 0.59
N GLN A 193 15.88 -0.57 -0.47
CA GLN A 193 17.01 -1.50 -0.36
C GLN A 193 18.14 -0.94 0.48
N ASP A 194 18.50 0.33 0.31
CA ASP A 194 19.54 0.99 1.09
C ASP A 194 19.20 0.99 2.59
N ASN A 195 17.95 1.31 2.92
CA ASN A 195 17.48 1.36 4.30
C ASN A 195 17.30 -0.02 4.94
N ILE A 196 16.91 -1.04 4.16
CA ILE A 196 16.88 -2.44 4.64
C ILE A 196 18.32 -2.95 4.89
N ARG A 197 19.27 -2.67 4.00
CA ARG A 197 20.67 -3.07 4.20
C ARG A 197 21.26 -2.56 5.50
N ARG A 198 20.93 -1.34 5.93
CA ARG A 198 21.35 -0.78 7.23
C ARG A 198 20.97 -1.68 8.41
N VAL A 199 19.90 -2.46 8.27
CA VAL A 199 19.48 -3.44 9.29
C VAL A 199 20.10 -4.80 9.01
N THR A 200 19.97 -5.33 7.80
CA THR A 200 20.36 -6.72 7.51
C THR A 200 21.87 -6.94 7.58
N ASP A 201 22.68 -5.93 7.27
CA ASP A 201 24.14 -6.05 7.38
C ASP A 201 24.63 -6.24 8.84
N VAL A 202 23.83 -5.80 9.79
CA VAL A 202 24.10 -6.03 11.22
C VAL A 202 23.43 -7.33 11.70
N THR A 203 22.17 -7.54 11.37
CA THR A 203 21.39 -8.66 11.93
C THR A 203 21.82 -10.03 11.43
N LYS A 204 22.40 -10.13 10.22
CA LYS A 204 22.96 -11.38 9.67
C LYS A 204 24.14 -11.93 10.47
N GLU A 205 24.87 -11.06 11.17
CA GLU A 205 26.03 -11.43 12.00
C GLU A 205 25.62 -11.83 13.43
N ILE A 206 24.34 -11.73 13.79
CA ILE A 206 23.88 -12.06 15.15
C ILE A 206 23.61 -13.57 15.25
N PRO A 207 24.31 -14.28 16.15
CA PRO A 207 24.08 -15.70 16.37
C PRO A 207 22.65 -15.98 16.80
N GLN A 208 22.08 -17.13 16.40
CA GLN A 208 20.68 -17.47 16.68
C GLN A 208 20.35 -17.46 18.18
N GLN A 209 21.26 -17.90 19.03
CA GLN A 209 21.10 -17.92 20.49
C GLN A 209 21.04 -16.53 21.14
N ASP A 210 21.56 -15.50 20.45
CA ASP A 210 21.63 -14.12 20.95
C ASP A 210 20.43 -13.28 20.47
N LYS A 211 19.55 -13.86 19.65
CA LYS A 211 18.37 -13.18 19.14
C LYS A 211 17.26 -13.13 20.18
N PRO A 212 16.68 -11.95 20.47
CA PRO A 212 15.60 -11.84 21.45
C PRO A 212 14.33 -12.55 20.97
N LYS A 213 13.64 -13.18 21.90
CA LYS A 213 12.26 -13.66 21.68
C LYS A 213 11.33 -12.48 21.62
N VAL A 214 10.52 -12.40 20.58
CA VAL A 214 9.63 -11.27 20.33
C VAL A 214 8.21 -11.77 20.18
N PHE A 215 7.28 -11.10 20.84
CA PHE A 215 5.86 -11.25 20.61
C PHE A 215 5.26 -9.94 20.11
N ILE A 216 4.47 -9.99 19.03
CA ILE A 216 3.70 -8.85 18.56
C ILE A 216 2.20 -9.12 18.72
N GLU A 217 1.50 -8.23 19.40
CA GLU A 217 0.05 -8.23 19.45
C GLU A 217 -0.53 -7.20 18.47
N LEU A 218 -1.33 -7.68 17.54
CA LEU A 218 -1.90 -6.85 16.49
C LEU A 218 -3.20 -6.23 16.96
N ARG A 219 -3.26 -4.87 16.92
CA ARG A 219 -4.44 -4.09 17.28
C ARG A 219 -4.95 -4.44 18.69
N ALA A 220 -4.03 -4.50 19.64
CA ALA A 220 -4.37 -4.78 21.04
C ALA A 220 -5.43 -3.81 21.56
N SER A 221 -6.32 -4.33 22.37
CA SER A 221 -7.43 -3.59 22.97
C SER A 221 -7.63 -4.02 24.42
N THR A 222 -8.10 -3.11 25.27
CA THR A 222 -8.55 -3.43 26.62
C THR A 222 -9.94 -4.07 26.65
N ALA A 223 -10.68 -4.00 25.54
CA ALA A 223 -12.03 -4.53 25.40
C ALA A 223 -12.07 -5.92 24.74
N ASP A 224 -10.97 -6.36 24.14
CA ASP A 224 -10.89 -7.62 23.39
C ASP A 224 -9.96 -8.61 24.09
N GLU A 225 -10.19 -9.90 23.83
CA GLU A 225 -9.30 -10.95 24.31
C GLU A 225 -7.92 -10.86 23.62
N CYS A 226 -6.86 -11.06 24.40
CA CYS A 226 -5.51 -11.28 23.86
C CYS A 226 -5.47 -12.65 23.15
N CYS A 227 -4.70 -12.94 22.10
CA CYS A 227 -3.67 -12.12 21.50
C CYS A 227 -3.66 -12.40 20.00
N ARG A 228 -4.17 -11.49 19.22
CA ARG A 228 -4.03 -11.59 17.77
C ARG A 228 -2.59 -11.30 17.39
N SER A 229 -1.97 -12.14 16.54
CA SER A 229 -0.55 -12.00 16.22
C SER A 229 -0.24 -12.31 14.74
N ALA A 230 0.99 -12.03 14.35
CA ALA A 230 1.55 -12.35 13.05
C ALA A 230 2.49 -13.56 13.15
N GLY A 231 2.30 -14.53 12.25
CA GLY A 231 3.10 -15.75 12.15
C GLY A 231 4.06 -15.74 10.96
N ASN A 232 3.77 -16.57 9.94
CA ASN A 232 4.55 -16.67 8.71
C ASN A 232 4.07 -15.62 7.70
N GLY A 233 4.70 -14.47 7.65
CA GLY A 233 4.32 -13.31 6.86
C GLY A 233 3.93 -12.10 7.71
N ASN A 234 3.42 -11.04 7.06
CA ASN A 234 3.00 -9.82 7.70
C ASN A 234 4.09 -9.20 8.59
N MET A 235 3.75 -8.65 9.77
CA MET A 235 4.74 -8.11 10.72
C MET A 235 5.64 -9.20 11.34
N GLY A 236 5.28 -10.49 11.23
CA GLY A 236 6.13 -11.59 11.65
C GLY A 236 7.44 -11.65 10.87
N ASP A 237 7.39 -11.38 9.56
CA ASP A 237 8.59 -11.32 8.73
C ASP A 237 9.49 -10.14 9.10
N PHE A 238 8.91 -9.01 9.54
CA PHE A 238 9.69 -7.85 9.99
C PHE A 238 10.48 -8.15 11.26
N ILE A 239 9.90 -8.95 12.18
CA ILE A 239 10.61 -9.41 13.39
C ILE A 239 11.85 -10.21 13.00
N ASP A 240 11.72 -11.18 12.10
CA ASP A 240 12.84 -12.02 11.70
C ASP A 240 13.93 -11.23 10.97
N LEU A 241 13.54 -10.34 10.06
CA LEU A 241 14.49 -9.50 9.33
C LEU A 241 15.24 -8.52 10.26
N ALA A 242 14.56 -8.02 11.29
CA ALA A 242 15.15 -7.18 12.33
C ALA A 242 16.03 -7.97 13.33
N GLY A 243 16.16 -9.29 13.15
CA GLY A 243 17.02 -10.16 13.96
C GLY A 243 16.34 -10.70 15.22
N GLY A 244 15.01 -10.63 15.36
CA GLY A 244 14.26 -11.24 16.45
C GLY A 244 13.85 -12.69 16.16
N VAL A 245 13.36 -13.38 17.18
CA VAL A 245 12.71 -14.68 17.08
C VAL A 245 11.22 -14.51 17.36
N ASN A 246 10.39 -14.60 16.33
CA ASN A 246 8.95 -14.48 16.45
C ASN A 246 8.36 -15.72 17.15
N ILE A 247 7.94 -15.59 18.42
CA ILE A 247 7.39 -16.72 19.20
C ILE A 247 6.01 -17.18 18.72
N ALA A 248 5.29 -16.34 17.95
CA ALA A 248 4.00 -16.70 17.37
C ALA A 248 4.12 -17.57 16.11
N ARG A 249 5.28 -17.55 15.44
CA ARG A 249 5.49 -18.26 14.16
C ARG A 249 5.16 -19.77 14.25
N PRO A 250 5.68 -20.55 15.22
CA PRO A 250 5.37 -21.96 15.32
C PRO A 250 3.94 -22.25 15.82
N LEU A 251 3.22 -21.25 16.32
CA LEU A 251 1.88 -21.40 16.88
C LEU A 251 0.77 -21.08 15.86
N LEU A 252 1.13 -20.48 14.73
CA LEU A 252 0.16 -20.03 13.72
C LEU A 252 0.38 -20.73 12.40
N PRO A 253 -0.68 -21.26 11.74
CA PRO A 253 -0.55 -21.95 10.46
C PRO A 253 -0.29 -21.02 9.28
N GLY A 254 -0.47 -19.71 9.46
CA GLY A 254 -0.36 -18.71 8.38
C GLY A 254 0.18 -17.36 8.85
N ALA A 255 -0.06 -16.34 8.03
CA ALA A 255 0.47 -15.00 8.28
C ALA A 255 -0.15 -14.31 9.51
N LEU A 256 -1.39 -14.63 9.84
CA LEU A 256 -2.16 -14.01 10.92
C LEU A 256 -3.00 -15.05 11.66
N GLY A 257 -3.18 -14.85 12.97
CA GLY A 257 -4.06 -15.70 13.76
C GLY A 257 -4.14 -15.28 15.22
N GLN A 258 -4.88 -16.05 15.99
CA GLN A 258 -5.06 -15.88 17.43
C GLN A 258 -4.10 -16.81 18.18
N VAL A 259 -3.34 -16.27 19.11
CA VAL A 259 -2.46 -17.01 20.03
C VAL A 259 -3.07 -17.00 21.43
N ASN A 260 -3.05 -18.14 22.09
CA ASN A 260 -3.52 -18.22 23.49
C ASN A 260 -2.54 -17.44 24.41
N LEU A 261 -3.08 -16.61 25.32
CA LEU A 261 -2.31 -15.81 26.26
C LEU A 261 -1.37 -16.66 27.13
N GLU A 262 -1.80 -17.86 27.55
CA GLU A 262 -0.97 -18.76 28.36
C GLU A 262 0.31 -19.19 27.61
N LYS A 263 0.23 -19.36 26.29
CA LYS A 263 1.41 -19.66 25.46
C LYS A 263 2.39 -18.48 25.42
N VAL A 264 1.86 -17.25 25.37
CA VAL A 264 2.68 -16.04 25.41
C VAL A 264 3.38 -15.90 26.78
N ILE A 265 2.62 -16.11 27.88
CA ILE A 265 3.14 -16.10 29.25
C ILE A 265 4.23 -17.17 29.42
N ALA A 266 3.98 -18.40 28.97
CA ALA A 266 4.95 -19.48 29.08
C ALA A 266 6.24 -19.23 28.27
N ALA A 267 6.15 -18.52 27.14
CA ALA A 267 7.30 -18.20 26.30
C ALA A 267 8.16 -17.07 26.86
N GLN A 268 7.62 -16.21 27.72
CA GLN A 268 8.29 -15.04 28.31
C GLN A 268 9.13 -14.28 27.28
N PRO A 269 8.50 -13.52 26.34
CA PRO A 269 9.23 -12.78 25.33
C PRO A 269 10.15 -11.72 25.95
N ASP A 270 11.31 -11.51 25.34
CA ASP A 270 12.26 -10.45 25.72
C ASP A 270 11.82 -9.07 25.22
N VAL A 271 10.99 -9.04 24.16
CA VAL A 271 10.39 -7.82 23.61
C VAL A 271 8.92 -8.05 23.33
N TYR A 272 8.08 -7.12 23.77
CA TYR A 272 6.65 -7.12 23.49
C TYR A 272 6.27 -5.93 22.61
N LEU A 273 5.75 -6.21 21.42
CA LEU A 273 5.31 -5.21 20.47
C LEU A 273 3.78 -5.16 20.42
N VAL A 274 3.23 -3.95 20.38
CA VAL A 274 1.79 -3.71 20.26
C VAL A 274 1.55 -2.88 19.01
N SER A 275 0.73 -3.36 18.08
CA SER A 275 0.35 -2.53 16.95
C SER A 275 -0.97 -1.79 17.18
N GLY A 276 -1.05 -0.53 16.75
CA GLY A 276 -2.23 0.30 16.86
C GLY A 276 -2.31 1.37 15.78
N GLY A 277 -3.38 2.14 15.81
CA GLY A 277 -3.64 3.18 14.81
C GLY A 277 -4.67 4.18 15.30
N ALA A 278 -5.51 4.72 14.41
CA ALA A 278 -6.62 5.56 14.79
C ALA A 278 -7.62 4.74 15.63
N ASN A 279 -7.75 5.09 16.87
CA ASN A 279 -8.59 4.38 17.83
C ASN A 279 -9.27 5.39 18.77
N PRO A 280 -10.24 6.18 18.25
CA PRO A 280 -10.91 7.18 19.07
C PRO A 280 -11.64 6.50 20.23
N PRO A 281 -11.76 7.16 21.40
CA PRO A 281 -12.57 6.66 22.51
C PRO A 281 -13.99 6.35 22.04
N LYS A 282 -14.57 5.27 22.56
CA LYS A 282 -16.00 5.00 22.37
C LYS A 282 -16.82 6.04 23.12
N ALA A 283 -18.08 6.22 22.70
CA ALA A 283 -18.99 7.16 23.37
C ALA A 283 -19.08 6.84 24.86
N GLY A 284 -18.73 7.82 25.71
CA GLY A 284 -18.69 7.67 27.17
C GLY A 284 -17.33 7.27 27.77
N ASP A 285 -16.34 6.89 26.95
CA ASP A 285 -14.99 6.57 27.42
C ASP A 285 -14.11 7.82 27.41
N THR A 286 -13.25 7.94 28.42
CA THR A 286 -12.25 9.02 28.49
C THR A 286 -10.95 8.68 27.75
N LEU A 287 -10.68 7.38 27.55
CA LEU A 287 -9.49 6.86 26.90
C LEU A 287 -9.87 5.89 25.76
N PRO A 288 -9.06 5.81 24.71
CA PRO A 288 -9.22 4.80 23.66
C PRO A 288 -9.01 3.39 24.24
N SER A 289 -9.76 2.41 23.75
CA SER A 289 -9.61 1.00 24.16
C SER A 289 -8.36 0.32 23.59
N GLY A 290 -7.69 0.93 22.64
CA GLY A 290 -6.49 0.40 21.97
C GLY A 290 -5.41 1.45 21.79
N LEU A 291 -4.25 1.00 21.31
CA LEU A 291 -3.10 1.87 21.05
C LEU A 291 -3.41 2.90 19.95
N VAL A 292 -3.15 4.18 20.24
CA VAL A 292 -3.31 5.29 19.28
C VAL A 292 -1.95 5.69 18.73
N LEU A 293 -1.80 5.56 17.41
CA LEU A 293 -0.61 5.94 16.65
C LEU A 293 -1.01 6.40 15.24
N GLY A 294 -0.15 7.16 14.61
CA GLY A 294 -0.31 7.65 13.24
C GLY A 294 -0.27 9.17 13.14
N ALA A 295 -0.70 9.68 11.99
CA ALA A 295 -0.74 11.11 11.72
C ALA A 295 -1.55 11.86 12.79
N GLN A 296 -1.10 13.07 13.14
CA GLN A 296 -1.75 13.95 14.13
C GLN A 296 -1.78 13.42 15.58
N THR A 297 -1.24 12.24 15.87
CA THR A 297 -1.13 11.72 17.24
C THR A 297 0.10 12.34 17.92
N THR A 298 -0.08 12.88 19.13
CA THR A 298 1.05 13.39 19.91
C THR A 298 1.78 12.25 20.64
N PRO A 299 3.08 12.42 20.99
CA PRO A 299 3.81 11.43 21.79
C PRO A 299 3.13 11.11 23.13
N GLN A 300 2.52 12.11 23.76
CA GLN A 300 1.79 11.95 25.01
C GLN A 300 0.54 11.09 24.85
N GLN A 301 -0.23 11.29 23.78
CA GLN A 301 -1.39 10.45 23.46
C GLN A 301 -0.97 9.01 23.17
N ALA A 302 0.09 8.81 22.40
CA ALA A 302 0.61 7.49 22.08
C ALA A 302 1.02 6.74 23.36
N SER A 303 1.87 7.33 24.20
CA SER A 303 2.34 6.73 25.45
C SER A 303 1.18 6.49 26.44
N ALA A 304 0.26 7.45 26.59
CA ALA A 304 -0.91 7.30 27.46
C ALA A 304 -1.82 6.14 27.02
N SER A 305 -1.94 5.87 25.72
CA SER A 305 -2.74 4.78 25.19
C SER A 305 -2.08 3.39 25.30
N LEU A 306 -0.75 3.34 25.40
CA LEU A 306 -0.01 2.08 25.58
C LEU A 306 -0.15 1.54 27.01
N LYS A 307 -0.08 2.40 28.01
CA LYS A 307 -0.06 2.02 29.44
C LYS A 307 -1.20 1.07 29.86
N PRO A 308 -2.47 1.33 29.54
CA PRO A 308 -3.57 0.41 29.90
C PRO A 308 -3.42 -0.97 29.25
N LEU A 309 -2.83 -1.06 28.06
CA LEU A 309 -2.61 -2.31 27.35
C LEU A 309 -1.56 -3.18 28.04
N LEU A 310 -0.52 -2.54 28.57
CA LEU A 310 0.54 -3.23 29.34
C LEU A 310 0.04 -3.67 30.73
N ALA A 311 -0.94 -2.97 31.31
CA ALA A 311 -1.53 -3.29 32.61
C ALA A 311 -2.54 -4.46 32.59
N ARG A 312 -2.90 -4.99 31.41
CA ARG A 312 -3.85 -6.10 31.29
C ARG A 312 -3.35 -7.34 32.04
N LYS A 313 -4.30 -8.07 32.66
CA LYS A 313 -4.00 -9.32 33.39
C LYS A 313 -3.26 -10.33 32.50
N GLY A 314 -2.13 -10.83 33.00
CA GLY A 314 -1.25 -11.75 32.28
C GLY A 314 -0.24 -11.06 31.38
N ILE A 315 -0.58 -9.94 30.72
CA ILE A 315 0.38 -9.13 29.97
C ILE A 315 1.35 -8.43 30.92
N ASN A 316 0.86 -7.91 32.02
CA ASN A 316 1.67 -7.23 33.04
C ASN A 316 2.69 -8.14 33.75
N THR A 317 2.63 -9.47 33.54
CA THR A 317 3.59 -10.45 34.09
C THR A 317 4.63 -10.88 33.06
N LEU A 318 4.62 -10.30 31.86
CA LEU A 318 5.64 -10.61 30.85
C LEU A 318 6.96 -9.93 31.21
N LYS A 319 8.06 -10.67 31.09
CA LYS A 319 9.42 -10.15 31.28
C LYS A 319 9.66 -8.84 30.50
N ALA A 320 9.21 -8.80 29.24
CA ALA A 320 9.33 -7.62 28.41
C ALA A 320 8.63 -6.39 29.01
N VAL A 321 7.50 -6.57 29.69
CA VAL A 321 6.76 -5.47 30.36
C VAL A 321 7.47 -5.03 31.64
N GLU A 322 7.94 -5.99 32.47
CA GLU A 322 8.67 -5.72 33.70
C GLU A 322 10.01 -5.01 33.46
N GLU A 323 10.69 -5.36 32.36
CA GLU A 323 11.99 -4.77 31.96
C GLU A 323 11.86 -3.49 31.12
N GLY A 324 10.63 -3.00 30.87
CA GLY A 324 10.38 -1.81 30.05
C GLY A 324 10.72 -1.99 28.56
N ARG A 325 10.68 -3.23 28.06
CA ARG A 325 10.96 -3.56 26.64
C ARG A 325 9.68 -3.79 25.85
N SER A 326 8.73 -2.88 26.04
CA SER A 326 7.41 -2.94 25.41
C SER A 326 7.19 -1.70 24.55
N PHE A 327 6.82 -1.89 23.27
CA PHE A 327 6.77 -0.81 22.29
C PHE A 327 5.49 -0.84 21.49
N GLY A 328 5.00 0.34 21.17
CA GLY A 328 3.89 0.54 20.25
C GLY A 328 4.35 0.83 18.82
N ILE A 329 3.70 0.26 17.82
CA ILE A 329 4.00 0.50 16.41
C ILE A 329 2.73 0.78 15.62
N TRP A 330 2.81 1.71 14.66
CA TRP A 330 1.71 2.02 13.77
C TRP A 330 1.30 0.82 12.92
N HIS A 331 0.03 0.45 13.01
CA HIS A 331 -0.47 -0.78 12.42
C HIS A 331 -0.35 -0.81 10.90
N ASN A 332 -0.58 0.32 10.19
CA ASN A 332 -0.62 0.32 8.73
C ASN A 332 0.74 0.11 8.05
N TYR A 333 1.84 0.00 8.79
CA TYR A 333 3.10 -0.50 8.21
C TYR A 333 2.96 -1.91 7.62
N TYR A 334 2.00 -2.71 8.15
CA TYR A 334 1.77 -4.08 7.67
C TYR A 334 1.19 -4.16 6.26
N ASN A 335 0.55 -3.10 5.76
CA ASN A 335 -0.16 -3.07 4.48
C ASN A 335 0.25 -1.85 3.63
N SER A 336 1.51 -1.51 3.69
CA SER A 336 2.04 -0.38 2.92
C SER A 336 3.52 -0.61 2.59
N PRO A 337 4.03 0.03 1.54
CA PRO A 337 5.45 0.00 1.24
C PRO A 337 6.31 0.75 2.29
N TYR A 338 5.70 1.41 3.29
CA TYR A 338 6.43 2.07 4.39
C TYR A 338 6.98 1.07 5.42
N ASN A 339 6.83 -0.23 5.21
CA ASN A 339 7.25 -1.30 6.12
C ASN A 339 8.76 -1.31 6.43
N VAL A 340 9.59 -0.70 5.60
CA VAL A 340 11.02 -0.48 5.89
C VAL A 340 11.23 0.26 7.23
N LEU A 341 10.32 1.18 7.58
CA LEU A 341 10.36 1.91 8.86
C LEU A 341 10.07 0.98 10.03
N ALA A 342 9.11 0.05 9.89
CA ALA A 342 8.85 -0.96 10.91
C ALA A 342 10.07 -1.86 11.17
N VAL A 343 10.75 -2.29 10.12
CA VAL A 343 11.97 -3.11 10.25
C VAL A 343 13.06 -2.36 11.01
N GLN A 344 13.27 -1.07 10.70
CA GLN A 344 14.26 -0.24 11.40
C GLN A 344 13.88 0.00 12.87
N LEU A 345 12.61 0.26 13.16
CA LEU A 345 12.09 0.45 14.51
C LEU A 345 12.28 -0.83 15.34
N PHE A 346 11.96 -1.99 14.77
CA PHE A 346 12.18 -3.28 15.44
C PHE A 346 13.65 -3.56 15.71
N ALA A 347 14.52 -3.34 14.73
CA ALA A 347 15.96 -3.53 14.90
C ALA A 347 16.51 -2.68 16.04
N LYS A 348 16.08 -1.41 16.13
CA LYS A 348 16.49 -0.51 17.21
C LYS A 348 15.94 -0.94 18.57
N ALA A 349 14.67 -1.42 18.63
CA ALA A 349 14.09 -1.96 19.86
C ALA A 349 14.78 -3.24 20.33
N PHE A 350 15.19 -4.11 19.40
CA PHE A 350 15.86 -5.38 19.74
C PHE A 350 17.30 -5.17 20.18
N TYR A 351 18.02 -4.25 19.52
CA TYR A 351 19.47 -4.02 19.70
C TYR A 351 19.80 -2.52 19.76
N PRO A 352 19.37 -1.80 20.79
CA PRO A 352 19.51 -0.33 20.85
C PRO A 352 20.97 0.13 20.72
N GLN A 353 21.93 -0.64 21.24
CA GLN A 353 23.35 -0.31 21.15
C GLN A 353 23.93 -0.56 19.76
N LYS A 354 23.54 -1.68 19.09
CA LYS A 354 24.03 -2.00 17.74
C LYS A 354 23.46 -1.04 16.69
N PHE A 355 22.30 -0.45 16.95
CA PHE A 355 21.61 0.49 16.09
C PHE A 355 21.53 1.90 16.68
N ALA A 356 22.54 2.29 17.49
CA ALA A 356 22.59 3.63 18.08
C ALA A 356 22.51 4.74 17.00
N ASP A 357 23.22 4.55 15.88
CA ASP A 357 23.28 5.49 14.76
C ASP A 357 22.12 5.34 13.75
N LEU A 358 21.22 4.37 13.97
CA LEU A 358 20.04 4.20 13.13
C LEU A 358 18.93 5.13 13.62
N ASP A 359 18.49 6.05 12.75
CA ASP A 359 17.38 6.96 13.04
C ASP A 359 16.18 6.70 12.10
N PRO A 360 15.19 5.93 12.55
CA PRO A 360 13.98 5.67 11.77
C PRO A 360 13.14 6.94 11.51
N GLN A 361 13.20 7.94 12.39
CA GLN A 361 12.50 9.21 12.16
C GLN A 361 13.14 10.00 11.02
N GLN A 362 14.47 10.00 10.93
CA GLN A 362 15.17 10.59 9.80
C GLN A 362 14.86 9.85 8.50
N THR A 363 14.80 8.52 8.54
CA THR A 363 14.39 7.71 7.39
C THR A 363 12.94 8.06 6.96
N GLN A 364 12.02 8.23 7.90
CA GLN A 364 10.66 8.68 7.63
C GLN A 364 10.63 10.07 6.98
N LYS A 365 11.37 11.03 7.53
CA LYS A 365 11.48 12.39 6.94
C LYS A 365 12.01 12.33 5.51
N GLN A 366 13.01 11.49 5.23
CA GLN A 366 13.55 11.30 3.88
C GLN A 366 12.51 10.70 2.93
N LEU A 367 11.78 9.65 3.36
CA LEU A 367 10.69 9.05 2.59
C LEU A 367 9.65 10.09 2.18
N TYR A 368 9.17 10.86 3.13
CA TYR A 368 8.15 11.88 2.89
C TYR A 368 8.66 12.99 1.96
N LYS A 369 9.85 13.52 2.23
CA LYS A 369 10.46 14.58 1.43
C LYS A 369 10.72 14.16 -0.02
N GLN A 370 11.12 12.91 -0.24
CA GLN A 370 11.49 12.44 -1.59
C GLN A 370 10.29 12.01 -2.41
N PHE A 371 9.26 11.43 -1.78
CA PHE A 371 8.21 10.72 -2.51
C PHE A 371 6.80 11.22 -2.26
N LEU A 372 6.53 11.90 -1.15
CA LEU A 372 5.16 12.21 -0.75
C LEU A 372 4.82 13.70 -0.90
N ALA A 373 3.54 13.96 -1.06
CA ALA A 373 3.03 15.33 -1.19
C ALA A 373 2.77 16.02 0.16
N VAL A 374 2.86 15.29 1.27
CA VAL A 374 2.59 15.80 2.63
C VAL A 374 3.81 15.62 3.51
N GLU A 375 3.91 16.42 4.56
CA GLU A 375 4.96 16.29 5.56
C GLU A 375 4.62 15.19 6.58
N PRO A 376 5.63 14.52 7.18
CA PRO A 376 5.39 13.57 8.25
C PRO A 376 4.89 14.31 9.49
N THR A 377 3.72 13.95 9.96
CA THR A 377 3.12 14.49 11.18
C THR A 377 2.71 13.35 12.08
N GLY A 378 2.74 13.57 13.41
CA GLY A 378 2.27 12.61 14.38
C GLY A 378 3.33 11.64 14.89
N THR A 379 2.86 10.60 15.55
CA THR A 379 3.68 9.60 16.26
C THR A 379 3.33 8.21 15.73
N TYR A 380 4.33 7.52 15.21
CA TYR A 380 4.18 6.19 14.60
C TYR A 380 4.83 5.07 15.41
N TRP A 381 5.47 5.44 16.50
CA TRP A 381 6.16 4.56 17.45
C TRP A 381 6.09 5.15 18.85
N THR A 382 5.97 4.31 19.88
CA THR A 382 6.00 4.73 21.29
C THR A 382 6.59 3.63 22.17
N GLU A 383 7.17 4.02 23.28
CA GLU A 383 7.68 3.19 24.37
C GLU A 383 7.12 3.66 25.73
#